data_076eb6949941539c1ffd9adf05f9d95d
#
_entry.id   076eb6949941539c1ffd9adf05f9d95d
#
_cell.length_a   1.000
_cell.length_b   1.000
_cell.length_c   1.000
_cell.angle_alpha   90.00
_cell.angle_beta   90.00
_cell.angle_gamma   90.00
#
_symmetry.space_group_name_H-M   'P 1'
#
loop_
_entity.id
_entity.type
_entity.pdbx_description
1 polymer ?
#
loop_
_entity_poly.entity_id
_entity_poly.type
_entity_poly.pdbx_seq_one_letter_code
_entity_poly.pdbx_strand_id
1 'polypeptide(L)'
;MREAVIVEAVRTPVGKRGGGLAGVHPVDLSADVLTALVARTGIEPQQVDDVIWGCVSQVGDQSSNVARFAVLAAGWPDTIPGTTVNRACGSSQQALDFAAHAVMTGHHDVVIAGGVEVMSRVPLGAARATGVPRVTSPRTLPGAARASSCA
;
A
#
# COMPACT_ATOMS: atom_id res chain seq x y z
N MET A 1 -16.30 18.76 -9.17
CA MET A 1 -15.30 17.83 -8.63
C MET A 1 -15.10 18.27 -7.19
N ARG A 2 -15.15 17.37 -6.22
CA ARG A 2 -14.89 17.71 -4.81
C ARG A 2 -13.41 17.99 -4.63
N GLU A 3 -13.06 18.72 -3.58
CA GLU A 3 -11.67 18.88 -3.15
C GLU A 3 -11.30 17.72 -2.23
N ALA A 4 -10.14 17.09 -2.46
CA ALA A 4 -9.56 16.12 -1.56
C ALA A 4 -8.52 16.83 -0.68
N VAL A 5 -8.63 16.67 0.62
CA VAL A 5 -7.72 17.30 1.60
C VAL A 5 -7.07 16.22 2.47
N ILE A 6 -5.82 16.44 2.86
CA ILE A 6 -5.13 15.59 3.83
C ILE A 6 -5.40 16.14 5.22
N VAL A 7 -6.07 15.36 6.05
CA VAL A 7 -6.47 15.77 7.41
C VAL A 7 -5.33 15.50 8.41
N GLU A 8 -4.65 14.37 8.28
CA GLU A 8 -3.56 13.98 9.18
C GLU A 8 -2.59 13.04 8.45
N ALA A 9 -1.35 13.01 8.93
CA ALA A 9 -0.33 12.07 8.46
C ALA A 9 0.50 11.55 9.63
N VAL A 10 0.62 10.23 9.74
CA VAL A 10 1.43 9.56 10.76
C VAL A 10 2.35 8.52 10.14
N ARG A 11 3.43 8.21 10.81
CA ARG A 11 4.33 7.11 10.45
C ARG A 11 4.97 6.50 11.68
N THR A 12 5.42 5.29 11.56
CA THR A 12 6.37 4.70 12.51
C THR A 12 7.76 5.33 12.32
N PRO A 13 8.67 5.18 13.28
CA PRO A 13 10.09 5.41 13.02
C PRO A 13 10.56 4.57 11.84
N VAL A 14 11.53 5.07 11.07
CA VAL A 14 12.15 4.26 10.02
C VAL A 14 12.93 3.12 10.66
N GLY A 15 12.56 1.88 10.32
CA GLY A 15 13.18 0.69 10.86
C GLY A 15 14.62 0.51 10.37
N LYS A 16 15.52 0.09 11.28
CA LYS A 16 16.84 -0.39 10.92
C LYS A 16 16.77 -1.91 10.68
N ARG A 17 17.53 -2.43 9.73
CA ARG A 17 17.67 -3.88 9.52
C ARG A 17 18.09 -4.58 10.82
N GLY A 18 17.30 -5.57 11.25
CA GLY A 18 17.50 -6.27 12.52
C GLY A 18 17.32 -5.39 13.77
N GLY A 19 16.73 -4.19 13.63
CA GLY A 19 16.48 -3.28 14.76
C GLY A 19 15.14 -3.56 15.47
N GLY A 20 14.68 -2.62 16.29
CA GLY A 20 13.54 -2.78 17.18
C GLY A 20 12.20 -3.13 16.49
N LEU A 21 12.03 -2.75 15.23
CA LEU A 21 10.83 -3.09 14.45
C LEU A 21 10.96 -4.39 13.64
N ALA A 22 12.13 -5.03 13.64
CA ALA A 22 12.39 -6.20 12.79
C ALA A 22 11.52 -7.42 13.13
N GLY A 23 11.09 -7.55 14.39
CA GLY A 23 10.22 -8.61 14.88
C GLY A 23 8.73 -8.32 14.75
N VAL A 24 8.35 -7.09 14.42
CA VAL A 24 6.93 -6.69 14.35
C VAL A 24 6.32 -7.20 13.05
N HIS A 25 5.15 -7.82 13.15
CA HIS A 25 4.42 -8.28 11.97
C HIS A 25 3.92 -7.08 11.15
N PRO A 26 4.03 -7.10 9.81
CA PRO A 26 3.61 -5.97 8.97
C PRO A 26 2.13 -5.58 9.13
N VAL A 27 1.27 -6.54 9.41
CA VAL A 27 -0.15 -6.29 9.70
C VAL A 27 -0.31 -5.52 11.01
N ASP A 28 0.38 -5.93 12.08
CA ASP A 28 0.31 -5.26 13.38
C ASP A 28 0.87 -3.84 13.29
N LEU A 29 2.02 -3.69 12.63
CA LEU A 29 2.63 -2.38 12.39
C LEU A 29 1.69 -1.43 11.63
N SER A 30 0.94 -1.97 10.66
CA SER A 30 -0.07 -1.22 9.92
C SER A 30 -1.28 -0.88 10.80
N ALA A 31 -1.75 -1.83 11.61
CA ALA A 31 -2.84 -1.61 12.55
C ALA A 31 -2.53 -0.52 13.58
N ASP A 32 -1.29 -0.48 14.08
CA ASP A 32 -0.82 0.58 14.99
C ASP A 32 -0.91 1.96 14.32
N VAL A 33 -0.54 2.06 13.04
CA VAL A 33 -0.63 3.32 12.27
C VAL A 33 -2.09 3.73 12.07
N LEU A 34 -2.98 2.79 11.71
CA LEU A 34 -4.40 3.05 11.57
C LEU A 34 -5.00 3.56 12.89
N THR A 35 -4.70 2.89 14.00
CA THR A 35 -5.15 3.28 15.34
C THR A 35 -4.65 4.67 15.73
N ALA A 36 -3.38 4.96 15.43
CA ALA A 36 -2.80 6.28 15.70
C ALA A 36 -3.47 7.40 14.90
N LEU A 37 -3.85 7.14 13.64
CA LEU A 37 -4.57 8.11 12.80
C LEU A 37 -5.92 8.49 13.41
N VAL A 38 -6.76 7.52 13.75
CA VAL A 38 -8.09 7.81 14.34
C VAL A 38 -7.97 8.46 15.72
N ALA A 39 -6.99 8.05 16.52
CA ALA A 39 -6.75 8.67 17.83
C ALA A 39 -6.34 10.15 17.71
N ARG A 40 -5.65 10.54 16.66
CA ARG A 40 -5.19 11.92 16.43
C ARG A 40 -6.24 12.79 15.75
N THR A 41 -7.04 12.21 14.88
CA THR A 41 -8.08 12.95 14.14
C THR A 41 -9.41 13.03 14.87
N GLY A 42 -9.67 12.09 15.79
CA GLY A 42 -10.98 11.94 16.42
C GLY A 42 -12.05 11.37 15.47
N ILE A 43 -11.66 10.90 14.29
CA ILE A 43 -12.55 10.20 13.35
C ILE A 43 -12.85 8.82 13.93
N GLU A 44 -14.12 8.44 13.97
CA GLU A 44 -14.51 7.08 14.35
C GLU A 44 -14.19 6.10 13.20
N PRO A 45 -13.69 4.88 13.48
CA PRO A 45 -13.41 3.89 12.44
C PRO A 45 -14.55 3.68 11.45
N GLN A 46 -15.78 3.67 11.92
CA GLN A 46 -17.00 3.49 11.11
C GLN A 46 -17.22 4.54 10.04
N GLN A 47 -16.53 5.67 10.13
CA GLN A 47 -16.57 6.76 9.13
C GLN A 47 -15.59 6.55 7.98
N VAL A 48 -14.72 5.53 8.08
CA VAL A 48 -13.74 5.22 7.05
C VAL A 48 -14.39 4.33 5.98
N ASP A 49 -14.41 4.83 4.74
CA ASP A 49 -15.00 4.12 3.60
C ASP A 49 -14.08 3.06 3.02
N ASP A 50 -12.76 3.30 3.00
CA ASP A 50 -11.78 2.35 2.48
C ASP A 50 -10.38 2.59 3.07
N VAL A 51 -9.56 1.53 3.08
CA VAL A 51 -8.14 1.56 3.42
C VAL A 51 -7.33 1.06 2.24
N ILE A 52 -6.55 1.94 1.60
CA ILE A 52 -5.71 1.61 0.45
C ILE A 52 -4.24 1.61 0.87
N TRP A 53 -3.59 0.46 0.77
CA TRP A 53 -2.27 0.25 1.36
C TRP A 53 -1.24 -0.24 0.35
N GLY A 54 -0.14 0.48 0.23
CA GLY A 54 0.98 0.10 -0.62
C GLY A 54 1.83 -1.01 0.01
N CYS A 55 2.08 -2.07 -0.73
CA CYS A 55 3.02 -3.11 -0.34
C CYS A 55 3.62 -3.76 -1.60
N VAL A 56 4.95 -3.89 -1.65
CA VAL A 56 5.65 -4.40 -2.82
C VAL A 56 5.80 -5.91 -2.77
N SER A 57 6.36 -6.41 -1.66
CA SER A 57 6.68 -7.84 -1.52
C SER A 57 5.52 -8.59 -0.88
N GLN A 58 4.42 -8.77 -1.64
CA GLN A 58 3.19 -9.41 -1.16
C GLN A 58 3.32 -10.95 -1.09
N VAL A 59 4.27 -11.42 -0.28
CA VAL A 59 4.54 -12.83 0.00
C VAL A 59 4.82 -13.03 1.49
N GLY A 60 4.70 -14.25 1.99
CA GLY A 60 4.91 -14.56 3.41
C GLY A 60 4.02 -13.69 4.30
N ASP A 61 4.59 -13.01 5.27
CA ASP A 61 3.86 -12.16 6.24
C ASP A 61 3.18 -10.94 5.60
N GLN A 62 3.54 -10.61 4.35
CA GLN A 62 2.92 -9.52 3.57
C GLN A 62 2.01 -10.06 2.45
N SER A 63 1.67 -11.34 2.47
CA SER A 63 0.84 -11.97 1.46
C SER A 63 -0.62 -11.54 1.53
N SER A 64 -1.35 -11.85 0.45
CA SER A 64 -2.79 -11.59 0.34
C SER A 64 -3.12 -10.09 0.39
N ASN A 65 -3.89 -9.65 1.37
CA ASN A 65 -4.37 -8.26 1.48
C ASN A 65 -3.99 -7.66 2.84
N VAL A 66 -2.80 -7.07 2.92
CA VAL A 66 -2.28 -6.46 4.15
C VAL A 66 -3.19 -5.34 4.66
N ALA A 67 -3.79 -4.55 3.77
CA ALA A 67 -4.74 -3.50 4.14
C ALA A 67 -5.92 -4.08 4.92
N ARG A 68 -6.55 -5.11 4.37
CA ARG A 68 -7.70 -5.74 5.01
C ARG A 68 -7.33 -6.38 6.34
N PHE A 69 -6.20 -7.05 6.41
CA PHE A 69 -5.73 -7.64 7.67
C PHE A 69 -5.39 -6.58 8.71
N ALA A 70 -4.85 -5.43 8.32
CA ALA A 70 -4.58 -4.32 9.23
C ALA A 70 -5.87 -3.74 9.83
N VAL A 71 -6.93 -3.57 9.03
CA VAL A 71 -8.26 -3.15 9.51
C VAL A 71 -8.79 -4.11 10.57
N LEU A 72 -8.72 -5.40 10.30
CA LEU A 72 -9.19 -6.43 11.25
C LEU A 72 -8.31 -6.51 12.51
N ALA A 73 -7.00 -6.40 12.36
CA ALA A 73 -6.05 -6.41 13.48
C ALA A 73 -6.18 -5.17 14.37
N ALA A 74 -6.57 -4.02 13.80
CA ALA A 74 -6.92 -2.82 14.56
C ALA A 74 -8.23 -2.94 15.34
N GLY A 75 -8.97 -4.05 15.19
CA GLY A 75 -10.26 -4.26 15.83
C GLY A 75 -11.39 -3.42 15.23
N TRP A 76 -11.22 -2.93 14.02
CA TRP A 76 -12.21 -2.11 13.34
C TRP A 76 -13.35 -2.96 12.75
N PRO A 77 -14.50 -2.34 12.42
CA PRO A 77 -15.62 -3.06 11.82
C PRO A 77 -15.23 -3.83 10.56
N ASP A 78 -15.76 -5.02 10.41
CA ASP A 78 -15.55 -5.88 9.24
C ASP A 78 -16.24 -5.37 7.97
N THR A 79 -17.05 -4.34 8.08
CA THR A 79 -17.65 -3.62 6.96
C THR A 79 -16.67 -2.71 6.22
N ILE A 80 -15.55 -2.32 6.85
CA ILE A 80 -14.55 -1.45 6.25
C ILE A 80 -13.68 -2.27 5.31
N PRO A 81 -13.70 -2.02 4.00
CA PRO A 81 -12.87 -2.73 3.04
C PRO A 81 -11.40 -2.33 3.16
N GLY A 82 -10.55 -3.05 2.47
CA GLY A 82 -9.14 -2.69 2.33
C GLY A 82 -8.58 -3.26 1.06
N THR A 83 -7.69 -2.52 0.43
CA THR A 83 -7.03 -2.91 -0.82
C THR A 83 -5.53 -2.73 -0.72
N THR A 84 -4.76 -3.74 -1.11
CA THR A 84 -3.30 -3.64 -1.18
C THR A 84 -2.87 -3.43 -2.62
N VAL A 85 -2.07 -2.39 -2.86
CA VAL A 85 -1.59 -2.02 -4.19
C VAL A 85 -0.08 -2.18 -4.31
N ASN A 86 0.38 -2.57 -5.50
CA ASN A 86 1.79 -2.66 -5.83
C ASN A 86 2.11 -1.82 -7.06
N ARG A 87 2.93 -0.80 -6.88
CA ARG A 87 3.57 0.00 -7.92
C ARG A 87 5.05 0.17 -7.61
N ALA A 88 5.73 -0.93 -7.30
CA ALA A 88 7.12 -0.92 -6.85
C ALA A 88 7.35 0.16 -5.77
N CYS A 89 8.43 0.94 -5.84
CA CYS A 89 8.76 1.97 -4.84
C CYS A 89 7.71 3.09 -4.71
N GLY A 90 6.78 3.20 -5.66
CA GLY A 90 5.68 4.18 -5.65
C GLY A 90 4.35 3.63 -5.12
N SER A 91 4.32 2.48 -4.44
CA SER A 91 3.08 1.84 -4.02
C SER A 91 2.24 2.69 -3.07
N SER A 92 2.85 3.29 -2.06
CA SER A 92 2.13 4.17 -1.12
C SER A 92 1.68 5.48 -1.77
N GLN A 93 2.48 6.02 -2.70
CA GLN A 93 2.06 7.17 -3.50
C GLN A 93 0.83 6.82 -4.35
N GLN A 94 0.83 5.64 -4.97
CA GLN A 94 -0.33 5.17 -5.74
C GLN A 94 -1.57 4.95 -4.85
N ALA A 95 -1.38 4.49 -3.62
CA ALA A 95 -2.48 4.38 -2.66
C ALA A 95 -3.09 5.75 -2.37
N LEU A 96 -2.26 6.77 -2.17
CA LEU A 96 -2.71 8.15 -1.95
C LEU A 96 -3.44 8.71 -3.19
N ASP A 97 -2.91 8.47 -4.39
CA ASP A 97 -3.55 8.92 -5.64
C ASP A 97 -4.94 8.29 -5.80
N PHE A 98 -5.08 7.00 -5.51
CA PHE A 98 -6.38 6.31 -5.58
C PHE A 98 -7.37 6.85 -4.54
N ALA A 99 -6.92 7.09 -3.30
CA ALA A 99 -7.74 7.70 -2.26
C ALA A 99 -8.22 9.10 -2.66
N ALA A 100 -7.31 9.94 -3.15
CA ALA A 100 -7.65 11.27 -3.63
C ALA A 100 -8.69 11.24 -4.76
N HIS A 101 -8.52 10.35 -5.75
CA HIS A 101 -9.47 10.19 -6.83
C HIS A 101 -10.85 9.73 -6.34
N ALA A 102 -10.91 8.79 -5.39
CA ALA A 102 -12.17 8.32 -4.82
C ALA A 102 -12.94 9.45 -4.12
N VAL A 103 -12.23 10.29 -3.36
CA VAL A 103 -12.83 11.47 -2.69
C VAL A 103 -13.26 12.52 -3.72
N MET A 104 -12.40 12.86 -4.68
CA MET A 104 -12.69 13.88 -5.72
C MET A 104 -13.87 13.51 -6.60
N THR A 105 -14.08 12.22 -6.86
CA THR A 105 -15.23 11.73 -7.63
C THR A 105 -16.51 11.59 -6.80
N GLY A 106 -16.41 11.73 -5.47
CA GLY A 106 -17.53 11.55 -4.55
C GLY A 106 -17.93 10.10 -4.33
N HIS A 107 -17.04 9.15 -4.68
CA HIS A 107 -17.26 7.73 -4.41
C HIS A 107 -17.07 7.41 -2.92
N HIS A 108 -16.13 8.09 -2.26
CA HIS A 108 -15.85 8.01 -0.84
C HIS A 108 -15.80 9.40 -0.21
N ASP A 109 -16.01 9.49 1.08
CA ASP A 109 -15.86 10.70 1.88
C ASP A 109 -14.57 10.68 2.71
N VAL A 110 -14.22 9.53 3.29
CA VAL A 110 -13.05 9.35 4.14
C VAL A 110 -12.26 8.11 3.72
N VAL A 111 -11.03 8.27 3.26
CA VAL A 111 -10.16 7.17 2.87
C VAL A 111 -8.82 7.27 3.59
N ILE A 112 -8.32 6.16 4.08
CA ILE A 112 -6.96 6.08 4.63
C ILE A 112 -6.05 5.46 3.58
N ALA A 113 -4.96 6.16 3.26
CA ALA A 113 -3.94 5.71 2.33
C ALA A 113 -2.57 5.65 2.99
N GLY A 114 -1.81 4.62 2.72
CA GLY A 114 -0.48 4.46 3.28
C GLY A 114 0.26 3.26 2.70
N GLY A 115 1.12 2.64 3.49
CA GLY A 115 1.80 1.42 3.07
C GLY A 115 2.77 0.89 4.11
N VAL A 116 3.22 -0.33 3.89
CA VAL A 116 4.15 -1.03 4.78
C VAL A 116 5.13 -1.88 3.97
N GLU A 117 6.34 -1.97 4.48
CA GLU A 117 7.35 -2.93 3.99
C GLU A 117 8.27 -3.31 5.16
N VAL A 118 8.22 -4.55 5.61
CA VAL A 118 9.05 -5.05 6.71
C VAL A 118 10.12 -6.00 6.16
N MET A 119 11.19 -5.43 5.59
CA MET A 119 12.23 -6.16 4.88
C MET A 119 13.06 -7.11 5.76
N SER A 120 13.00 -6.97 7.08
CA SER A 120 13.61 -7.92 8.02
C SER A 120 12.84 -9.24 8.10
N ARG A 121 11.54 -9.24 7.80
CA ARG A 121 10.66 -10.43 7.77
C ARG A 121 10.43 -10.93 6.35
N VAL A 122 10.20 -10.02 5.41
CA VAL A 122 10.02 -10.33 3.99
C VAL A 122 11.14 -9.62 3.20
N PRO A 123 12.27 -10.31 2.95
CA PRO A 123 13.43 -9.71 2.31
C PRO A 123 13.12 -9.14 0.93
N LEU A 124 13.83 -8.07 0.56
CA LEU A 124 13.74 -7.49 -0.77
C LEU A 124 14.02 -8.56 -1.85
N GLY A 125 13.10 -8.70 -2.79
CA GLY A 125 13.20 -9.71 -3.85
C GLY A 125 12.57 -11.06 -3.51
N ALA A 126 11.99 -11.25 -2.32
CA ALA A 126 11.32 -12.50 -1.93
C ALA A 126 10.23 -12.90 -2.94
N ALA A 127 9.48 -11.94 -3.48
CA ALA A 127 8.48 -12.20 -4.52
C ALA A 127 9.08 -12.75 -5.83
N ARG A 128 10.34 -12.45 -6.13
CA ARG A 128 11.04 -12.97 -7.32
C ARG A 128 11.46 -14.45 -7.12
N ALA A 129 11.77 -14.83 -5.90
CA ALA A 129 12.14 -16.20 -5.58
C ALA A 129 10.98 -17.19 -5.78
N THR A 130 9.74 -16.72 -5.79
CA THR A 130 8.53 -17.53 -5.96
C THR A 130 8.04 -17.64 -7.41
N GLY A 131 8.89 -17.30 -8.40
CA GLY A 131 8.60 -17.57 -9.80
C GLY A 131 7.98 -16.42 -10.60
N VAL A 132 8.18 -15.18 -10.19
CA VAL A 132 7.79 -14.02 -11.02
C VAL A 132 8.54 -14.06 -12.35
N PRO A 133 7.85 -13.99 -13.50
CA PRO A 133 8.48 -14.04 -14.82
C PRO A 133 9.54 -12.95 -14.96
N ARG A 134 10.73 -13.31 -15.44
CA ARG A 134 11.73 -12.31 -15.84
C ARG A 134 11.26 -11.61 -17.11
N VAL A 135 10.98 -10.34 -17.02
CA VAL A 135 10.93 -9.49 -18.21
C VAL A 135 12.36 -9.09 -18.52
N THR A 136 13.03 -9.85 -19.40
CA THR A 136 14.46 -9.71 -19.68
C THR A 136 14.75 -8.72 -20.80
N SER A 137 13.78 -8.40 -21.64
CA SER A 137 13.86 -7.34 -22.68
C SER A 137 12.49 -7.10 -23.31
N PRO A 138 12.25 -5.95 -23.93
CA PRO A 138 11.08 -5.79 -24.79
C PRO A 138 11.12 -6.89 -25.88
N ARG A 139 10.13 -7.75 -25.92
CA ARG A 139 9.93 -8.64 -27.06
C ARG A 139 9.72 -7.73 -28.28
N THR A 140 10.64 -7.75 -29.21
CA THR A 140 10.38 -7.23 -30.55
C THR A 140 9.28 -8.13 -31.14
N LEU A 141 8.09 -7.59 -31.27
CA LEU A 141 7.02 -8.28 -31.97
C LEU A 141 7.47 -8.49 -33.42
N PRO A 142 7.33 -9.70 -33.98
CA PRO A 142 7.61 -9.94 -35.38
C PRO A 142 6.75 -8.96 -36.21
N GLY A 143 7.38 -8.11 -37.03
CA GLY A 143 6.69 -7.14 -37.88
C GLY A 143 6.70 -5.68 -37.43
N ALA A 144 7.25 -5.34 -36.28
CA ALA A 144 7.50 -3.93 -35.92
C ALA A 144 8.67 -3.41 -36.77
N ALA A 145 8.36 -2.79 -37.90
CA ALA A 145 9.32 -2.03 -38.70
C ALA A 145 9.96 -0.97 -37.78
N ARG A 146 11.30 -0.93 -37.73
CA ARG A 146 12.02 0.14 -37.08
C ARG A 146 11.59 1.45 -37.75
N ALA A 147 10.94 2.32 -36.98
CA ALA A 147 10.81 3.70 -37.40
C ALA A 147 12.26 4.24 -37.54
N SER A 148 12.68 4.49 -38.78
CA SER A 148 13.95 5.12 -39.06
C SER A 148 13.96 6.47 -38.38
N SER A 149 14.99 6.71 -37.56
CA SER A 149 15.29 8.02 -37.02
C SER A 149 15.39 9.02 -38.15
N CYS A 150 14.48 9.99 -38.20
CA CYS A 150 14.72 11.22 -38.95
C CYS A 150 15.84 12.00 -38.25
N ALA A 151 16.87 12.30 -39.01
CA ALA A 151 17.95 13.20 -38.66
C ALA A 151 17.45 14.65 -38.50
#